data_994536df8daa385fdb656ef6011f9154
#
_entry.id   994536df8daa385fdb656ef6011f9154
#
_cell.length_a   1.000
_cell.length_b   1.000
_cell.length_c   1.000
_cell.angle_alpha   90.00
_cell.angle_beta   90.00
_cell.angle_gamma   90.00
#
_symmetry.space_group_name_H-M   'P 1'
#
loop_
_entity.id
_entity.type
_entity.pdbx_description
1 polymer ?
#
loop_
_entity_poly.entity_id
_entity_poly.type
_entity_poly.pdbx_seq_one_letter_code
_entity_poly.pdbx_strand_id
1 'polypeptide(L)'
;TGKALQEFGRYQSVVYNLPKMISLLVEPWYALNGNREQVLGLMRAIVCQLAFSHGPDHVQMIVVSSDLDEWDWVKWLPHFGDPRRHDAAGNARMVYGSVREFAAEQAELFAGRGSFTPRHASSSAQTPTPHTVIIADAADPQWEFVISAEGIDGVTFFDLTGSPMWTSVPERMLSFDETGIIEALPRDRDTWMVIDEKPWFFALTDHFSLEEAEEFAQKLARWRLAEAYEEIGQRVAHIGARDILAYYGIDDPADIDFHALWGSRSDHMGRSRLRAPFGNRSDNGELLFLDMKSLDEGGDGPHGVMSGTTGSGK
;
A
#
# COMPACT_ATOMS: atom_id res chain seq x y z
N THR A 1 14.41 -55.41 11.26
CA THR A 1 15.05 -54.47 10.27
C THR A 1 14.03 -53.70 9.45
N GLY A 2 12.88 -54.27 9.04
CA GLY A 2 11.86 -53.57 8.27
C GLY A 2 11.14 -52.44 9.03
N LYS A 3 10.80 -52.68 10.30
CA LYS A 3 10.15 -51.66 11.16
C LYS A 3 11.02 -50.42 11.40
N ALA A 4 12.31 -50.63 11.70
CA ALA A 4 13.24 -49.51 11.91
C ALA A 4 13.47 -48.69 10.64
N LEU A 5 13.44 -49.31 9.46
CA LEU A 5 13.54 -48.63 8.18
C LEU A 5 12.26 -47.84 7.86
N GLN A 6 11.10 -48.37 8.21
CA GLN A 6 9.83 -47.67 8.07
C GLN A 6 9.71 -46.49 9.06
N GLU A 7 10.14 -46.65 10.31
CA GLU A 7 10.20 -45.58 11.27
C GLU A 7 11.20 -44.48 10.87
N PHE A 8 12.40 -44.88 10.40
CA PHE A 8 13.38 -43.93 9.86
C PHE A 8 12.83 -43.18 8.64
N GLY A 9 12.19 -43.87 7.71
CA GLY A 9 11.54 -43.24 6.55
C GLY A 9 10.46 -42.27 6.96
N ARG A 10 9.69 -42.58 8.00
CA ARG A 10 8.66 -41.71 8.54
C ARG A 10 9.23 -40.42 9.20
N TYR A 11 10.32 -40.55 9.95
CA TYR A 11 11.02 -39.41 10.55
C TYR A 11 11.71 -38.53 9.50
N GLN A 12 12.22 -39.12 8.42
CA GLN A 12 12.90 -38.39 7.35
C GLN A 12 11.92 -37.82 6.29
N SER A 13 10.65 -38.23 6.31
CA SER A 13 9.64 -37.72 5.39
C SER A 13 8.95 -36.45 5.86
N VAL A 14 9.20 -36.03 7.11
CA VAL A 14 8.63 -34.83 7.68
C VAL A 14 9.69 -33.72 7.69
N VAL A 15 9.45 -32.69 6.96
CA VAL A 15 10.27 -31.47 7.00
C VAL A 15 9.52 -30.43 7.84
N TYR A 16 10.15 -29.96 8.90
CA TYR A 16 9.58 -28.95 9.80
C TYR A 16 9.95 -27.53 9.35
N ASN A 17 9.18 -26.56 9.77
CA ASN A 17 9.43 -25.12 9.53
C ASN A 17 9.51 -24.75 8.04
N LEU A 18 8.70 -25.39 7.20
CA LEU A 18 8.52 -24.95 5.82
C LEU A 18 7.53 -23.78 5.76
N PRO A 19 7.79 -22.76 4.93
CA PRO A 19 6.83 -21.71 4.66
C PRO A 19 5.54 -22.30 4.08
N LYS A 20 4.39 -21.90 4.64
CA LYS A 20 3.09 -22.21 4.10
C LYS A 20 2.58 -20.99 3.32
N MET A 21 2.36 -21.15 2.05
CA MET A 21 1.92 -20.04 1.19
C MET A 21 0.39 -19.98 1.12
N ILE A 22 -0.13 -18.77 1.18
CA ILE A 22 -1.50 -18.41 0.80
C ILE A 22 -1.42 -17.85 -0.62
N SER A 23 -2.06 -18.53 -1.58
CA SER A 23 -2.00 -18.12 -2.97
C SER A 23 -3.14 -17.18 -3.33
N LEU A 24 -2.81 -15.98 -3.77
CA LEU A 24 -3.79 -14.98 -4.24
C LEU A 24 -4.41 -15.34 -5.60
N LEU A 25 -3.88 -16.35 -6.29
CA LEU A 25 -4.32 -16.72 -7.63
C LEU A 25 -5.16 -18.00 -7.66
N VAL A 26 -5.26 -18.70 -6.55
CA VAL A 26 -5.97 -19.99 -6.47
C VAL A 26 -7.35 -19.85 -5.86
N GLU A 27 -7.49 -18.94 -4.92
CA GLU A 27 -8.77 -18.65 -4.27
C GLU A 27 -9.13 -17.15 -4.43
N PRO A 28 -10.40 -16.83 -4.69
CA PRO A 28 -10.83 -15.44 -4.82
C PRO A 28 -10.92 -14.72 -3.49
N TRP A 29 -11.06 -15.46 -2.37
CA TRP A 29 -11.17 -14.88 -1.05
C TRP A 29 -10.79 -15.86 0.06
N TYR A 30 -10.43 -15.32 1.20
CA TYR A 30 -10.15 -16.01 2.44
C TYR A 30 -10.89 -15.33 3.60
N ALA A 31 -11.53 -16.11 4.45
CA ALA A 31 -12.12 -15.61 5.70
C ALA A 31 -11.17 -15.95 6.86
N LEU A 32 -10.75 -14.93 7.59
CA LEU A 32 -9.88 -15.03 8.75
C LEU A 32 -10.70 -14.82 10.01
N ASN A 33 -10.78 -15.85 10.85
CA ASN A 33 -11.65 -15.86 12.02
C ASN A 33 -10.88 -16.28 13.27
N GLY A 34 -11.27 -15.80 14.45
CA GLY A 34 -10.69 -16.17 15.72
C GLY A 34 -10.02 -15.02 16.44
N ASN A 35 -8.83 -15.24 17.00
CA ASN A 35 -8.16 -14.21 17.79
C ASN A 35 -7.82 -12.98 16.92
N ARG A 36 -8.41 -11.84 17.24
CA ARG A 36 -8.31 -10.59 16.47
C ARG A 36 -6.88 -10.11 16.29
N GLU A 37 -6.06 -10.16 17.34
CA GLU A 37 -4.67 -9.69 17.26
C GLU A 37 -3.83 -10.58 16.34
N GLN A 38 -4.06 -11.88 16.35
CA GLN A 38 -3.36 -12.80 15.43
C GLN A 38 -3.79 -12.59 13.98
N VAL A 39 -5.08 -12.35 13.75
CA VAL A 39 -5.61 -12.03 12.42
C VAL A 39 -5.00 -10.73 11.89
N LEU A 40 -5.00 -9.67 12.68
CA LEU A 40 -4.41 -8.39 12.29
C LEU A 40 -2.89 -8.50 12.10
N GLY A 41 -2.21 -9.22 12.97
CA GLY A 41 -0.77 -9.45 12.86
C GLY A 41 -0.39 -10.14 11.56
N LEU A 42 -1.16 -11.16 11.14
CA LEU A 42 -0.98 -11.81 9.83
C LEU A 42 -1.28 -10.85 8.69
N MET A 43 -2.36 -10.08 8.75
CA MET A 43 -2.70 -9.14 7.68
C MET A 43 -1.63 -8.07 7.51
N ARG A 44 -1.08 -7.54 8.61
CA ARG A 44 0.06 -6.60 8.57
C ARG A 44 1.27 -7.26 7.89
N ALA A 45 1.58 -8.52 8.22
CA ALA A 45 2.67 -9.27 7.59
C ALA A 45 2.43 -9.48 6.09
N ILE A 46 1.21 -9.88 5.67
CA ILE A 46 0.84 -10.05 4.27
C ILE A 46 0.99 -8.74 3.49
N VAL A 47 0.44 -7.63 4.02
CA VAL A 47 0.53 -6.30 3.39
C VAL A 47 2.00 -5.88 3.22
N CYS A 48 2.81 -6.02 4.25
CA CYS A 48 4.22 -5.69 4.20
C CYS A 48 4.99 -6.57 3.19
N GLN A 49 4.72 -7.88 3.16
CA GLN A 49 5.34 -8.81 2.22
C GLN A 49 4.96 -8.48 0.77
N LEU A 50 3.70 -8.20 0.50
CA LEU A 50 3.24 -7.82 -0.83
C LEU A 50 3.87 -6.51 -1.29
N ALA A 51 3.89 -5.51 -0.41
CA ALA A 51 4.50 -4.22 -0.70
C ALA A 51 6.01 -4.28 -0.89
N PHE A 52 6.70 -5.22 -0.24
CA PHE A 52 8.13 -5.44 -0.43
C PHE A 52 8.45 -6.15 -1.75
N SER A 53 7.63 -7.13 -2.12
CA SER A 53 7.93 -8.04 -3.24
C SER A 53 7.40 -7.54 -4.59
N HIS A 54 6.44 -6.62 -4.60
CA HIS A 54 5.76 -6.14 -5.81
C HIS A 54 5.68 -4.62 -5.82
N GLY A 55 5.73 -4.01 -6.98
CA GLY A 55 5.41 -2.60 -7.15
C GLY A 55 3.90 -2.35 -7.16
N PRO A 56 3.46 -1.09 -6.94
CA PRO A 56 2.04 -0.72 -6.99
C PRO A 56 1.41 -0.85 -8.39
N ASP A 57 2.22 -1.02 -9.43
CA ASP A 57 1.82 -1.37 -10.80
C ASP A 57 1.44 -2.85 -10.95
N HIS A 58 1.90 -3.72 -10.04
CA HIS A 58 1.59 -5.14 -10.03
C HIS A 58 0.55 -5.51 -8.97
N VAL A 59 0.59 -4.87 -7.81
CA VAL A 59 -0.34 -5.12 -6.70
C VAL A 59 -0.85 -3.81 -6.14
N GLN A 60 -2.16 -3.66 -6.11
CA GLN A 60 -2.86 -2.60 -5.41
C GLN A 60 -3.62 -3.17 -4.22
N MET A 61 -3.75 -2.39 -3.16
CA MET A 61 -4.40 -2.82 -1.92
C MET A 61 -5.44 -1.81 -1.49
N ILE A 62 -6.55 -2.32 -0.99
CA ILE A 62 -7.70 -1.54 -0.52
C ILE A 62 -8.07 -2.01 0.87
N VAL A 63 -8.36 -1.10 1.77
CA VAL A 63 -8.94 -1.41 3.09
C VAL A 63 -10.33 -0.81 3.20
N VAL A 64 -11.25 -1.58 3.75
CA VAL A 64 -12.56 -1.11 4.18
C VAL A 64 -12.73 -1.49 5.65
N SER A 65 -12.64 -0.52 6.55
CA SER A 65 -12.65 -0.76 8.00
C SER A 65 -13.53 0.24 8.72
N SER A 66 -14.23 -0.21 9.74
CA SER A 66 -14.92 0.66 10.69
C SER A 66 -13.96 1.33 11.70
N ASP A 67 -12.74 0.82 11.80
CA ASP A 67 -11.66 1.36 12.63
C ASP A 67 -10.51 1.82 11.72
N LEU A 68 -10.55 3.08 11.30
CA LEU A 68 -9.54 3.66 10.41
C LEU A 68 -8.20 3.88 11.10
N ASP A 69 -8.18 4.04 12.42
CA ASP A 69 -6.95 4.26 13.18
C ASP A 69 -6.05 3.01 13.15
N GLU A 70 -6.65 1.81 13.17
CA GLU A 70 -5.93 0.54 13.02
C GLU A 70 -5.17 0.44 11.69
N TRP A 71 -5.66 1.12 10.65
CA TRP A 71 -5.12 1.07 9.29
C TRP A 71 -4.41 2.37 8.86
N ASP A 72 -4.23 3.35 9.74
CA ASP A 72 -3.59 4.63 9.38
C ASP A 72 -2.16 4.46 8.85
N TRP A 73 -1.44 3.46 9.32
CA TRP A 73 -0.07 3.16 8.89
C TRP A 73 0.07 2.84 7.39
N VAL A 74 -0.98 2.34 6.72
CA VAL A 74 -0.93 2.02 5.28
C VAL A 74 -0.80 3.26 4.39
N LYS A 75 -1.02 4.45 4.94
CA LYS A 75 -0.82 5.73 4.24
C LYS A 75 0.60 5.92 3.69
N TRP A 76 1.57 5.25 4.29
CA TRP A 76 2.97 5.30 3.86
C TRP A 76 3.24 4.44 2.62
N LEU A 77 2.38 3.47 2.32
CA LEU A 77 2.56 2.51 1.23
C LEU A 77 1.93 3.03 -0.07
N PRO A 78 2.70 3.12 -1.17
CA PRO A 78 2.18 3.58 -2.47
C PRO A 78 1.10 2.66 -3.04
N HIS A 79 1.04 1.41 -2.60
CA HIS A 79 0.07 0.39 -3.01
C HIS A 79 -1.37 0.71 -2.64
N PHE A 80 -1.58 1.61 -1.68
CA PHE A 80 -2.90 2.11 -1.27
C PHE A 80 -3.25 3.44 -1.92
N GLY A 81 -2.48 3.92 -2.89
CA GLY A 81 -2.78 5.12 -3.66
C GLY A 81 -3.61 4.80 -4.91
N ASP A 82 -4.75 5.44 -5.09
CA ASP A 82 -5.55 5.32 -6.32
C ASP A 82 -4.87 6.08 -7.47
N PRO A 83 -4.41 5.41 -8.53
CA PRO A 83 -3.74 6.09 -9.64
C PRO A 83 -4.69 6.99 -10.46
N ARG A 84 -6.01 6.80 -10.33
CA ARG A 84 -7.04 7.55 -11.08
C ARG A 84 -7.51 8.80 -10.36
N ARG A 85 -7.30 8.87 -9.04
CA ARG A 85 -7.83 9.92 -8.18
C ARG A 85 -6.71 10.59 -7.41
N HIS A 86 -6.76 11.92 -7.40
CA HIS A 86 -5.76 12.74 -6.74
C HIS A 86 -6.46 13.74 -5.82
N ASP A 87 -5.84 13.97 -4.69
CA ASP A 87 -6.19 15.04 -3.76
C ASP A 87 -5.02 16.06 -3.65
N ALA A 88 -5.11 16.97 -2.69
CA ALA A 88 -4.07 17.98 -2.48
C ALA A 88 -2.71 17.39 -2.03
N ALA A 89 -2.70 16.15 -1.54
CA ALA A 89 -1.51 15.47 -1.03
C ALA A 89 -0.89 14.49 -2.05
N GLY A 90 -1.59 14.18 -3.14
CA GLY A 90 -1.15 13.22 -4.16
C GLY A 90 -2.26 12.23 -4.54
N ASN A 91 -1.93 10.97 -4.73
CA ASN A 91 -2.92 9.94 -5.01
C ASN A 91 -3.87 9.77 -3.81
N ALA A 92 -5.18 9.82 -4.06
CA ALA A 92 -6.17 9.57 -3.03
C ALA A 92 -5.97 8.18 -2.41
N ARG A 93 -6.18 8.03 -1.11
CA ARG A 93 -5.97 6.76 -0.42
C ARG A 93 -7.17 5.84 -0.61
N MET A 94 -6.87 4.57 -0.89
CA MET A 94 -7.87 3.50 -1.00
C MET A 94 -8.14 2.87 0.36
N VAL A 95 -8.56 3.71 1.31
CA VAL A 95 -8.95 3.34 2.68
C VAL A 95 -10.31 3.95 2.95
N TYR A 96 -11.30 3.12 3.20
CA TYR A 96 -12.72 3.51 3.27
C TYR A 96 -13.32 3.16 4.62
N GLY A 97 -14.14 4.06 5.15
CA GLY A 97 -14.84 3.87 6.42
C GLY A 97 -16.08 2.99 6.32
N SER A 98 -16.56 2.70 5.12
CA SER A 98 -17.75 1.88 4.87
C SER A 98 -17.73 1.20 3.51
N VAL A 99 -18.49 0.08 3.41
CA VAL A 99 -18.70 -0.63 2.14
C VAL A 99 -19.39 0.25 1.11
N ARG A 100 -20.29 1.13 1.55
CA ARG A 100 -21.00 2.06 0.68
C ARG A 100 -20.06 3.07 0.01
N GLU A 101 -19.15 3.63 0.77
CA GLU A 101 -18.13 4.56 0.26
C GLU A 101 -17.22 3.85 -0.75
N PHE A 102 -16.70 2.69 -0.36
CA PHE A 102 -15.90 1.84 -1.23
C PHE A 102 -16.61 1.51 -2.55
N ALA A 103 -17.86 1.06 -2.49
CA ALA A 103 -18.63 0.68 -3.67
C ALA A 103 -18.88 1.88 -4.60
N ALA A 104 -19.14 3.07 -4.04
CA ALA A 104 -19.34 4.28 -4.83
C ALA A 104 -18.08 4.73 -5.57
N GLU A 105 -16.92 4.60 -4.93
CA GLU A 105 -15.66 5.12 -5.46
C GLU A 105 -14.89 4.13 -6.32
N GLN A 106 -15.07 2.82 -6.09
CA GLN A 106 -14.35 1.76 -6.78
C GLN A 106 -15.20 0.96 -7.78
N ALA A 107 -16.43 1.39 -8.06
CA ALA A 107 -17.30 0.71 -9.02
C ALA A 107 -16.64 0.49 -10.40
N GLU A 108 -15.88 1.46 -10.88
CA GLU A 108 -15.18 1.38 -12.16
C GLU A 108 -14.01 0.39 -12.14
N LEU A 109 -13.39 0.15 -10.98
CA LEU A 109 -12.28 -0.80 -10.85
C LEU A 109 -12.70 -2.22 -11.23
N PHE A 110 -13.95 -2.56 -10.95
CA PHE A 110 -14.51 -3.89 -11.17
C PHE A 110 -15.30 -3.99 -12.49
N ALA A 111 -15.60 -2.86 -13.12
CA ALA A 111 -16.34 -2.83 -14.38
C ALA A 111 -15.54 -3.56 -15.49
N GLY A 112 -16.20 -4.54 -16.12
CA GLY A 112 -15.59 -5.30 -17.23
C GLY A 112 -14.65 -6.45 -16.80
N ARG A 113 -14.43 -6.68 -15.51
CA ARG A 113 -13.74 -7.88 -15.04
C ARG A 113 -14.69 -9.07 -15.00
N GLY A 114 -14.22 -10.24 -15.43
CA GLY A 114 -14.98 -11.49 -15.38
C GLY A 114 -14.99 -12.13 -13.98
N SER A 115 -15.71 -13.25 -13.85
CA SER A 115 -15.64 -14.09 -12.65
C SER A 115 -14.25 -14.64 -12.44
N PHE A 116 -13.88 -14.84 -11.18
CA PHE A 116 -12.58 -15.38 -10.80
C PHE A 116 -12.32 -16.74 -11.47
N THR A 117 -11.12 -16.91 -11.99
CA THR A 117 -10.64 -18.18 -12.55
C THR A 117 -9.36 -18.59 -11.84
N PRO A 118 -9.35 -19.72 -11.11
CA PRO A 118 -8.16 -20.22 -10.43
C PRO A 118 -6.97 -20.39 -11.38
N ARG A 119 -5.81 -19.90 -11.00
CA ARG A 119 -4.56 -20.01 -11.76
C ARG A 119 -3.50 -20.70 -10.94
N HIS A 120 -3.02 -21.82 -11.45
CA HIS A 120 -1.90 -22.54 -10.87
C HIS A 120 -0.59 -22.11 -11.56
N ALA A 121 0.56 -22.36 -10.92
CA ALA A 121 1.87 -21.96 -11.41
C ALA A 121 2.20 -22.41 -12.85
N SER A 122 1.48 -23.43 -13.37
CA SER A 122 1.61 -23.93 -14.74
C SER A 122 0.68 -23.24 -15.75
N SER A 123 -0.19 -22.32 -15.30
CA SER A 123 -1.14 -21.63 -16.17
C SER A 123 -0.43 -20.57 -16.98
N SER A 124 -0.65 -20.55 -18.30
CA SER A 124 -0.17 -19.51 -19.20
C SER A 124 -1.13 -18.31 -19.30
N ALA A 125 -2.25 -18.35 -18.57
CA ALA A 125 -3.23 -17.26 -18.57
C ALA A 125 -2.64 -16.02 -17.86
N GLN A 126 -2.69 -14.87 -18.53
CA GLN A 126 -2.28 -13.60 -17.93
C GLN A 126 -3.23 -13.20 -16.81
N THR A 127 -2.69 -12.77 -15.70
CA THR A 127 -3.46 -12.18 -14.60
C THR A 127 -3.71 -10.71 -14.92
N PRO A 128 -4.92 -10.17 -14.70
CA PRO A 128 -5.12 -8.73 -14.76
C PRO A 128 -4.15 -8.00 -13.83
N THR A 129 -3.46 -7.01 -14.33
CA THR A 129 -2.56 -6.15 -13.56
C THR A 129 -3.10 -4.74 -13.51
N PRO A 130 -3.00 -4.09 -12.36
CA PRO A 130 -2.56 -4.64 -11.07
C PRO A 130 -3.54 -5.66 -10.51
N HIS A 131 -3.02 -6.66 -9.78
CA HIS A 131 -3.84 -7.53 -8.94
C HIS A 131 -4.30 -6.73 -7.72
N THR A 132 -5.59 -6.79 -7.43
CA THR A 132 -6.16 -5.99 -6.33
C THR A 132 -6.43 -6.86 -5.10
N VAL A 133 -5.87 -6.47 -3.97
CA VAL A 133 -6.14 -7.11 -2.67
C VAL A 133 -7.09 -6.23 -1.87
N ILE A 134 -8.23 -6.77 -1.48
CA ILE A 134 -9.23 -6.06 -0.68
C ILE A 134 -9.27 -6.67 0.72
N ILE A 135 -9.09 -5.82 1.71
CA ILE A 135 -9.14 -6.18 3.14
C ILE A 135 -10.44 -5.64 3.70
N ALA A 136 -11.37 -6.56 4.01
CA ALA A 136 -12.67 -6.23 4.58
C ALA A 136 -12.62 -6.37 6.10
N ASP A 137 -12.56 -5.26 6.77
CA ASP A 137 -12.53 -5.13 8.22
C ASP A 137 -13.75 -4.37 8.77
N ALA A 138 -14.78 -4.23 7.95
CA ALA A 138 -16.08 -3.67 8.31
C ALA A 138 -17.16 -4.71 8.06
N ALA A 139 -17.85 -5.15 9.13
CA ALA A 139 -18.99 -6.05 9.01
C ALA A 139 -20.19 -5.28 8.43
N ASP A 140 -20.53 -5.55 7.17
CA ASP A 140 -21.63 -4.89 6.48
C ASP A 140 -22.30 -5.88 5.51
N PRO A 141 -23.65 -6.07 5.58
CA PRO A 141 -24.36 -6.92 4.64
C PRO A 141 -24.29 -6.43 3.18
N GLN A 142 -23.90 -5.18 2.93
CA GLN A 142 -23.73 -4.65 1.57
C GLN A 142 -22.62 -5.34 0.79
N TRP A 143 -21.71 -6.06 1.44
CA TRP A 143 -20.70 -6.87 0.74
C TRP A 143 -21.30 -7.84 -0.26
N GLU A 144 -22.48 -8.42 0.03
CA GLU A 144 -23.17 -9.33 -0.88
C GLU A 144 -23.52 -8.71 -2.24
N PHE A 145 -23.66 -7.38 -2.29
CA PHE A 145 -23.97 -6.64 -3.52
C PHE A 145 -22.71 -6.17 -4.27
N VAL A 146 -21.57 -6.18 -3.60
CA VAL A 146 -20.31 -5.65 -4.15
C VAL A 146 -19.43 -6.78 -4.70
N ILE A 147 -19.36 -7.90 -3.99
CA ILE A 147 -18.49 -9.04 -4.34
C ILE A 147 -19.31 -10.32 -4.29
N SER A 148 -19.36 -11.04 -5.42
CA SER A 148 -20.00 -12.36 -5.46
C SER A 148 -19.15 -13.42 -4.75
N ALA A 149 -19.78 -14.48 -4.26
CA ALA A 149 -19.08 -15.64 -3.68
C ALA A 149 -18.11 -16.32 -4.68
N GLU A 150 -18.34 -16.16 -5.98
CA GLU A 150 -17.48 -16.68 -7.05
C GLU A 150 -16.19 -15.85 -7.20
N GLY A 151 -16.20 -14.61 -6.68
CA GLY A 151 -15.08 -13.68 -6.79
C GLY A 151 -14.97 -13.00 -8.16
N ILE A 152 -14.00 -12.11 -8.27
CA ILE A 152 -13.73 -11.28 -9.45
C ILE A 152 -12.31 -11.55 -9.93
N ASP A 153 -12.13 -11.64 -11.24
CA ASP A 153 -10.81 -11.91 -11.82
C ASP A 153 -9.80 -10.79 -11.52
N GLY A 154 -8.60 -11.18 -11.06
CA GLY A 154 -7.56 -10.26 -10.62
C GLY A 154 -7.84 -9.57 -9.27
N VAL A 155 -8.77 -10.11 -8.47
CA VAL A 155 -9.06 -9.61 -7.12
C VAL A 155 -8.95 -10.76 -6.12
N THR A 156 -8.30 -10.50 -4.99
CA THR A 156 -8.34 -11.37 -3.81
C THR A 156 -8.90 -10.60 -2.64
N PHE A 157 -9.84 -11.22 -1.94
CA PHE A 157 -10.55 -10.62 -0.84
C PHE A 157 -10.20 -11.32 0.48
N PHE A 158 -9.84 -10.55 1.50
CA PHE A 158 -9.64 -11.05 2.86
C PHE A 158 -10.75 -10.52 3.76
N ASP A 159 -11.59 -11.40 4.25
CA ASP A 159 -12.62 -11.06 5.23
C ASP A 159 -12.11 -11.28 6.65
N LEU A 160 -12.07 -10.22 7.43
CA LEU A 160 -11.66 -10.22 8.83
C LEU A 160 -12.86 -10.09 9.78
N THR A 161 -14.07 -10.05 9.23
CA THR A 161 -15.29 -9.74 10.00
C THR A 161 -15.99 -10.97 10.54
N GLY A 162 -15.66 -12.16 10.01
CA GLY A 162 -16.37 -13.39 10.32
C GLY A 162 -17.84 -13.38 9.81
N SER A 163 -18.11 -12.64 8.73
CA SER A 163 -19.46 -12.50 8.17
C SER A 163 -20.08 -13.83 7.79
N PRO A 164 -21.41 -14.02 8.03
CA PRO A 164 -22.12 -15.23 7.63
C PRO A 164 -22.06 -15.54 6.13
N MET A 165 -21.89 -14.54 5.28
CA MET A 165 -21.76 -14.71 3.84
C MET A 165 -20.58 -15.63 3.47
N TRP A 166 -19.45 -15.51 4.17
CA TRP A 166 -18.23 -16.27 3.90
C TRP A 166 -18.22 -17.62 4.61
N THR A 167 -19.01 -17.79 5.68
CA THR A 167 -19.10 -19.06 6.42
C THR A 167 -19.78 -20.18 5.62
N SER A 168 -20.44 -19.85 4.51
CA SER A 168 -21.04 -20.86 3.60
C SER A 168 -19.99 -21.68 2.82
N VAL A 169 -18.73 -21.28 2.83
CA VAL A 169 -17.63 -21.96 2.14
C VAL A 169 -16.49 -22.20 3.15
N PRO A 170 -16.68 -23.16 4.07
CA PRO A 170 -15.78 -23.37 5.21
C PRO A 170 -14.36 -23.74 4.79
N GLU A 171 -14.17 -24.27 3.59
CA GLU A 171 -12.87 -24.62 3.03
C GLU A 171 -11.95 -23.43 2.76
N ARG A 172 -12.48 -22.19 2.80
CA ARG A 172 -11.71 -20.95 2.65
C ARG A 172 -11.53 -20.19 3.97
N MET A 173 -11.92 -20.83 5.07
CA MET A 173 -11.78 -20.26 6.40
C MET A 173 -10.44 -20.66 7.01
N LEU A 174 -9.76 -19.68 7.59
CA LEU A 174 -8.59 -19.83 8.42
C LEU A 174 -8.96 -19.42 9.85
N SER A 175 -8.86 -20.33 10.80
CA SER A 175 -9.22 -20.12 12.20
C SER A 175 -7.96 -19.93 13.04
N PHE A 176 -7.91 -18.85 13.82
CA PHE A 176 -6.74 -18.44 14.61
C PHE A 176 -7.03 -18.61 16.10
N ASP A 177 -6.15 -19.30 16.78
CA ASP A 177 -6.16 -19.34 18.23
C ASP A 177 -5.34 -18.19 18.88
N GLU A 178 -5.27 -18.17 20.20
CA GLU A 178 -4.51 -17.15 20.95
C GLU A 178 -2.99 -17.28 20.79
N THR A 179 -2.51 -18.45 20.38
CA THR A 179 -1.07 -18.76 20.26
C THR A 179 -0.52 -18.56 18.85
N GLY A 180 -1.37 -18.17 17.90
CA GLY A 180 -1.01 -17.99 16.50
C GLY A 180 -1.03 -19.29 15.69
N ILE A 181 -1.66 -20.35 16.21
CA ILE A 181 -1.93 -21.55 15.43
C ILE A 181 -3.10 -21.25 14.47
N ILE A 182 -2.89 -21.56 13.22
CA ILE A 182 -3.91 -21.48 12.18
C ILE A 182 -4.42 -22.89 11.89
N GLU A 183 -5.74 -23.08 11.94
CA GLU A 183 -6.42 -24.28 11.52
C GLU A 183 -7.27 -24.02 10.27
N ALA A 184 -7.32 -25.00 9.37
CA ALA A 184 -8.13 -24.98 8.18
C ALA A 184 -8.65 -26.37 7.82
N LEU A 185 -9.69 -26.45 7.00
CA LEU A 185 -10.12 -27.74 6.46
C LEU A 185 -9.04 -28.31 5.53
N PRO A 186 -8.64 -29.57 5.75
CA PRO A 186 -7.60 -30.19 4.94
C PRO A 186 -8.12 -30.47 3.52
N ARG A 187 -7.26 -30.18 2.53
CA ARG A 187 -7.57 -30.40 1.12
C ARG A 187 -6.59 -31.39 0.49
N ASP A 188 -7.12 -32.19 -0.42
CA ASP A 188 -6.29 -33.00 -1.30
C ASP A 188 -5.41 -32.10 -2.18
N ARG A 189 -4.14 -32.45 -2.31
CA ARG A 189 -3.16 -31.63 -2.99
C ARG A 189 -3.40 -31.50 -4.50
N ASP A 190 -3.94 -32.57 -5.11
CA ASP A 190 -4.09 -32.67 -6.56
C ASP A 190 -5.48 -32.22 -7.01
N THR A 191 -6.51 -32.58 -6.23
CA THR A 191 -7.91 -32.31 -6.56
C THR A 191 -8.48 -31.07 -5.89
N TRP A 192 -7.80 -30.54 -4.86
CA TRP A 192 -8.24 -29.42 -4.02
C TRP A 192 -9.55 -29.65 -3.26
N MET A 193 -10.03 -30.89 -3.25
CA MET A 193 -11.24 -31.26 -2.53
C MET A 193 -10.96 -31.40 -1.03
N VAL A 194 -11.94 -31.02 -0.22
CA VAL A 194 -11.90 -31.23 1.23
C VAL A 194 -11.91 -32.74 1.52
N ILE A 195 -10.96 -33.18 2.34
CA ILE A 195 -10.76 -34.60 2.67
C ILE A 195 -11.21 -34.97 4.09
N ASP A 196 -11.48 -33.96 4.95
CA ASP A 196 -12.02 -34.17 6.29
C ASP A 196 -12.91 -32.96 6.64
N GLU A 197 -13.98 -33.20 7.38
CA GLU A 197 -14.90 -32.16 7.87
C GLU A 197 -14.36 -31.41 9.11
N LYS A 198 -13.26 -31.89 9.69
CA LYS A 198 -12.61 -31.26 10.85
C LYS A 198 -11.41 -30.44 10.42
N PRO A 199 -11.23 -29.26 10.99
CA PRO A 199 -10.03 -28.48 10.75
C PRO A 199 -8.78 -29.22 11.26
N TRP A 200 -7.70 -29.07 10.50
CA TRP A 200 -6.36 -29.54 10.87
C TRP A 200 -5.44 -28.37 11.03
N PHE A 201 -4.32 -28.59 11.74
CA PHE A 201 -3.22 -27.64 11.77
C PHE A 201 -2.81 -27.26 10.34
N PHE A 202 -2.89 -25.97 10.04
CA PHE A 202 -2.53 -25.41 8.75
C PHE A 202 -1.13 -24.80 8.80
N ALA A 203 -0.88 -23.89 9.75
CA ALA A 203 0.40 -23.19 9.92
C ALA A 203 0.49 -22.52 11.30
N LEU A 204 1.68 -22.00 11.61
CA LEU A 204 1.85 -20.92 12.57
C LEU A 204 1.77 -19.60 11.81
N THR A 205 1.11 -18.62 12.41
CA THR A 205 0.98 -17.30 11.79
C THR A 205 2.31 -16.55 11.79
N ASP A 206 2.62 -15.90 10.67
CA ASP A 206 3.54 -14.77 10.69
C ASP A 206 2.81 -13.59 11.35
N HIS A 207 3.52 -12.82 12.13
CA HIS A 207 2.91 -11.74 12.91
C HIS A 207 3.78 -10.49 12.88
N PHE A 208 3.17 -9.36 12.49
CA PHE A 208 3.72 -8.03 12.69
C PHE A 208 2.86 -7.27 13.68
N SER A 209 3.49 -6.66 14.66
CA SER A 209 2.83 -5.65 15.50
C SER A 209 2.51 -4.40 14.65
N LEU A 210 1.63 -3.55 15.16
CA LEU A 210 1.31 -2.28 14.50
C LEU A 210 2.55 -1.40 14.33
N GLU A 211 3.40 -1.34 15.36
CA GLU A 211 4.64 -0.56 15.36
C GLU A 211 5.64 -1.07 14.28
N GLU A 212 5.83 -2.38 14.18
CA GLU A 212 6.71 -2.99 13.16
C GLU A 212 6.20 -2.73 11.74
N ALA A 213 4.88 -2.83 11.52
CA ALA A 213 4.26 -2.57 10.24
C ALA A 213 4.40 -1.09 9.84
N GLU A 214 4.19 -0.18 10.78
CA GLU A 214 4.36 1.26 10.54
C GLU A 214 5.82 1.61 10.25
N GLU A 215 6.78 1.11 11.02
CA GLU A 215 8.21 1.33 10.79
C GLU A 215 8.63 0.82 9.40
N PHE A 216 8.14 -0.37 9.02
CA PHE A 216 8.38 -0.93 7.70
C PHE A 216 7.81 -0.03 6.59
N ALA A 217 6.54 0.38 6.73
CA ALA A 217 5.85 1.20 5.75
C ALA A 217 6.52 2.57 5.56
N GLN A 218 6.96 3.21 6.65
CA GLN A 218 7.72 4.47 6.60
C GLN A 218 9.05 4.30 5.86
N LYS A 219 9.78 3.20 6.06
CA LYS A 219 11.01 2.91 5.33
C LYS A 219 10.76 2.70 3.84
N LEU A 220 9.63 2.11 3.49
CA LEU A 220 9.24 1.87 2.09
C LEU A 220 8.69 3.13 1.41
N ALA A 221 8.16 4.08 2.15
CA ALA A 221 7.49 5.28 1.67
C ALA A 221 8.31 6.12 0.67
N ARG A 222 9.63 6.07 0.74
CA ARG A 222 10.55 6.78 -0.18
C ARG A 222 10.64 6.19 -1.58
N TRP A 223 10.22 4.93 -1.76
CA TRP A 223 10.28 4.27 -3.05
C TRP A 223 9.02 4.55 -3.87
N ARG A 224 9.19 4.87 -5.14
CA ARG A 224 8.12 5.17 -6.09
C ARG A 224 8.43 4.52 -7.42
N LEU A 225 7.42 4.29 -8.24
CA LEU A 225 7.62 3.89 -9.63
C LEU A 225 8.31 5.01 -10.40
N ALA A 226 9.19 4.65 -11.33
CA ALA A 226 9.90 5.62 -12.18
C ALA A 226 8.93 6.50 -12.98
N GLU A 227 7.86 5.91 -13.50
CA GLU A 227 6.80 6.59 -14.23
C GLU A 227 6.09 7.67 -13.40
N ALA A 228 5.89 7.42 -12.08
CA ALA A 228 5.31 8.42 -11.19
C ALA A 228 6.23 9.65 -11.02
N TYR A 229 7.54 9.48 -11.14
CA TYR A 229 8.46 10.61 -11.14
C TYR A 229 8.36 11.43 -12.42
N GLU A 230 8.19 10.78 -13.57
CA GLU A 230 8.01 11.47 -14.86
C GLU A 230 6.70 12.26 -14.88
N GLU A 231 5.60 11.69 -14.36
CA GLU A 231 4.33 12.39 -14.23
C GLU A 231 4.41 13.60 -13.28
N ILE A 232 5.08 13.44 -12.13
CA ILE A 232 5.33 14.55 -11.21
C ILE A 232 6.19 15.60 -11.90
N GLY A 233 7.24 15.19 -12.59
CA GLY A 233 8.11 16.08 -13.36
C GLY A 233 7.34 16.85 -14.44
N GLN A 234 6.45 16.18 -15.18
CA GLN A 234 5.60 16.80 -16.19
C GLN A 234 4.56 17.76 -15.57
N ARG A 235 3.95 17.40 -14.44
CA ARG A 235 3.03 18.28 -13.71
C ARG A 235 3.73 19.52 -13.17
N VAL A 236 4.91 19.35 -12.58
CA VAL A 236 5.75 20.45 -12.10
C VAL A 236 6.18 21.35 -13.27
N ALA A 237 6.53 20.78 -14.41
CA ALA A 237 6.84 21.54 -15.63
C ALA A 237 5.61 22.27 -16.18
N HIS A 238 4.40 21.69 -16.10
CA HIS A 238 3.15 22.34 -16.53
C HIS A 238 2.73 23.51 -15.62
N ILE A 239 3.06 23.46 -14.34
CA ILE A 239 2.80 24.54 -13.38
C ILE A 239 3.85 25.66 -13.53
N GLY A 240 4.82 25.52 -14.42
CA GLY A 240 5.89 26.52 -14.61
C GLY A 240 6.87 26.57 -13.44
N ALA A 241 6.94 25.52 -12.63
CA ALA A 241 7.94 25.40 -11.60
C ALA A 241 9.32 25.37 -12.24
N ARG A 242 10.03 26.49 -12.15
CA ARG A 242 11.40 26.55 -12.57
C ARG A 242 12.26 25.93 -11.46
N ASP A 243 13.13 25.03 -11.85
CA ASP A 243 14.26 24.62 -11.02
C ASP A 243 14.99 25.86 -10.49
N ILE A 244 15.50 25.80 -9.28
CA ILE A 244 16.28 26.88 -8.67
C ILE A 244 17.42 27.33 -9.58
N LEU A 245 18.04 26.43 -10.33
CA LEU A 245 19.09 26.74 -11.29
C LEU A 245 18.56 27.56 -12.47
N ALA A 246 17.43 27.17 -13.02
CA ALA A 246 16.75 27.89 -14.10
C ALA A 246 16.34 29.31 -13.67
N TYR A 247 16.02 29.51 -12.38
CA TYR A 247 15.80 30.85 -11.85
C TYR A 247 17.04 31.73 -11.93
N TYR A 248 18.22 31.17 -11.73
CA TYR A 248 19.48 31.87 -11.85
C TYR A 248 20.06 31.86 -13.27
N GLY A 249 19.38 31.24 -14.26
CA GLY A 249 19.85 31.11 -15.63
C GLY A 249 21.02 30.16 -15.79
N ILE A 250 21.10 29.14 -14.92
CA ILE A 250 22.17 28.15 -14.85
C ILE A 250 21.60 26.82 -15.31
N ASP A 251 22.20 26.21 -16.32
CA ASP A 251 21.79 24.90 -16.87
C ASP A 251 22.48 23.73 -16.16
N ASP A 252 23.72 23.90 -15.74
CA ASP A 252 24.51 22.88 -15.04
C ASP A 252 24.99 23.41 -13.67
N PRO A 253 24.79 22.66 -12.58
CA PRO A 253 25.33 23.02 -11.27
C PRO A 253 26.85 23.31 -11.26
N ALA A 254 27.60 22.71 -12.18
CA ALA A 254 29.03 22.95 -12.30
C ALA A 254 29.39 24.37 -12.80
N ASP A 255 28.42 25.04 -13.46
CA ASP A 255 28.59 26.37 -14.03
C ASP A 255 28.24 27.50 -13.03
N ILE A 256 27.96 27.15 -11.76
CA ILE A 256 27.60 28.14 -10.73
C ILE A 256 28.81 29.03 -10.42
N ASP A 257 28.72 30.28 -10.83
CA ASP A 257 29.68 31.31 -10.41
C ASP A 257 29.26 31.92 -9.03
N PHE A 258 29.74 31.29 -7.98
CA PHE A 258 29.51 31.76 -6.61
C PHE A 258 30.01 33.19 -6.37
N HIS A 259 31.08 33.59 -7.06
CA HIS A 259 31.61 34.94 -6.91
C HIS A 259 30.68 36.03 -7.46
N ALA A 260 30.07 35.76 -8.61
CA ALA A 260 29.05 36.63 -9.20
C ALA A 260 27.77 36.64 -8.37
N LEU A 261 27.31 35.48 -7.91
CA LEU A 261 26.12 35.34 -7.07
C LEU A 261 26.27 36.06 -5.72
N TRP A 262 27.40 35.92 -5.07
CA TRP A 262 27.65 36.55 -3.77
C TRP A 262 27.98 38.04 -3.92
N GLY A 263 28.72 38.41 -4.97
CA GLY A 263 29.09 39.78 -5.25
C GLY A 263 27.87 40.69 -5.45
N SER A 264 26.85 40.20 -6.13
CA SER A 264 25.55 40.94 -6.31
C SER A 264 24.77 41.15 -5.01
N ARG A 265 25.09 40.36 -3.96
CA ARG A 265 24.42 40.39 -2.65
C ARG A 265 25.24 41.04 -1.54
N SER A 266 26.46 41.52 -1.85
CA SER A 266 27.36 42.14 -0.88
C SER A 266 26.91 43.55 -0.45
N ASP A 267 25.95 44.15 -1.16
CA ASP A 267 25.35 45.41 -0.74
C ASP A 267 24.44 45.16 0.48
N HIS A 268 24.92 45.53 1.64
CA HIS A 268 24.23 45.37 2.92
C HIS A 268 22.87 46.09 3.00
N MET A 269 22.59 46.99 2.08
CA MET A 269 21.31 47.72 1.95
C MET A 269 20.46 47.23 0.79
N GLY A 270 20.92 46.23 0.04
CA GLY A 270 20.25 45.71 -1.18
C GLY A 270 18.94 45.00 -0.91
N ARG A 271 17.98 45.17 -1.81
CA ARG A 271 16.66 44.50 -1.77
C ARG A 271 16.77 42.96 -1.83
N SER A 272 17.87 42.43 -2.38
CA SER A 272 18.11 40.99 -2.53
C SER A 272 18.74 40.35 -1.29
N ARG A 273 19.18 41.12 -0.29
CA ARG A 273 19.74 40.60 0.95
C ARG A 273 18.69 39.76 1.71
N LEU A 274 19.06 38.60 2.19
CA LEU A 274 18.19 37.66 2.95
C LEU A 274 16.90 37.30 2.24
N ARG A 275 16.88 37.37 0.91
CA ARG A 275 15.74 37.01 0.08
C ARG A 275 16.10 35.86 -0.84
N ALA A 276 15.34 34.77 -0.80
CA ALA A 276 15.54 33.60 -1.62
C ALA A 276 14.24 33.18 -2.33
N PRO A 277 14.32 32.76 -3.61
CA PRO A 277 13.16 32.18 -4.27
C PRO A 277 12.87 30.82 -3.63
N PHE A 278 11.61 30.51 -3.40
CA PHE A 278 11.28 29.26 -2.74
C PHE A 278 10.16 28.47 -3.43
N GLY A 279 9.47 29.07 -4.39
CA GLY A 279 8.41 28.41 -5.13
C GLY A 279 7.68 29.33 -6.10
N ASN A 280 6.70 28.79 -6.78
CA ASN A 280 5.79 29.55 -7.64
C ASN A 280 4.36 29.44 -7.14
N ARG A 281 3.58 30.50 -7.33
CA ARG A 281 2.15 30.48 -7.07
C ARG A 281 1.46 29.52 -8.05
N SER A 282 0.57 28.71 -7.52
CA SER A 282 -0.17 27.72 -8.32
C SER A 282 -1.21 28.32 -9.26
N ASP A 283 -1.66 29.55 -8.97
CA ASP A 283 -2.72 30.25 -9.71
C ASP A 283 -2.21 31.00 -10.95
N ASN A 284 -1.02 31.58 -10.88
CA ASN A 284 -0.49 32.46 -11.94
C ASN A 284 0.98 32.19 -12.31
N GLY A 285 1.64 31.24 -11.63
CA GLY A 285 3.05 30.92 -11.87
C GLY A 285 4.04 31.99 -11.38
N GLU A 286 3.57 33.01 -10.63
CA GLU A 286 4.44 34.06 -10.09
C GLU A 286 5.41 33.48 -9.05
N LEU A 287 6.67 33.92 -9.13
CA LEU A 287 7.72 33.46 -8.26
C LEU A 287 7.54 34.01 -6.84
N LEU A 288 7.50 33.11 -5.88
CA LEU A 288 7.45 33.42 -4.46
C LEU A 288 8.86 33.51 -3.87
N PHE A 289 9.04 34.49 -3.02
CA PHE A 289 10.29 34.72 -2.30
C PHE A 289 10.07 34.61 -0.80
N LEU A 290 11.00 33.97 -0.15
CA LEU A 290 11.17 34.05 1.30
C LEU A 290 12.07 35.24 1.60
N ASP A 291 11.54 36.29 2.22
CA ASP A 291 12.28 37.49 2.61
C ASP A 291 12.49 37.51 4.13
N MET A 292 13.64 37.03 4.57
CA MET A 292 13.96 36.86 6.00
C MET A 292 14.41 38.17 6.71
N LYS A 293 14.29 39.30 6.05
CA LYS A 293 14.54 40.57 6.70
C LYS A 293 13.47 40.84 7.76
N SER A 294 13.80 41.73 8.72
CA SER A 294 12.83 42.18 9.72
C SER A 294 11.68 42.94 9.06
N LEU A 295 10.55 43.03 9.75
CA LEU A 295 9.39 43.80 9.30
C LEU A 295 9.74 45.25 9.07
N ASP A 296 10.63 45.84 9.87
CA ASP A 296 11.11 47.23 9.75
C ASP A 296 11.91 47.47 8.46
N GLU A 297 12.51 46.40 7.90
CA GLU A 297 13.21 46.42 6.62
C GLU A 297 12.31 46.00 5.44
N GLY A 298 11.01 45.78 5.69
CA GLY A 298 10.02 45.38 4.68
C GLY A 298 10.09 43.92 4.28
N GLY A 299 10.63 43.04 5.12
CA GLY A 299 10.64 41.59 4.97
C GLY A 299 9.53 40.90 5.76
N ASP A 300 9.47 39.57 5.65
CA ASP A 300 8.48 38.73 6.31
C ASP A 300 8.89 38.29 7.73
N GLY A 301 10.14 38.59 8.13
CA GLY A 301 10.72 38.17 9.40
C GLY A 301 11.57 36.90 9.29
N PRO A 302 12.41 36.64 10.32
CA PRO A 302 13.35 35.50 10.29
C PRO A 302 12.73 34.16 10.67
N HIS A 303 11.46 34.15 11.03
CA HIS A 303 10.73 32.95 11.47
C HIS A 303 9.61 32.59 10.52
N GLY A 304 9.55 31.34 10.15
CA GLY A 304 8.49 30.82 9.30
C GLY A 304 8.02 29.45 9.79
N VAL A 305 6.77 29.11 9.49
CA VAL A 305 6.21 27.78 9.71
C VAL A 305 5.89 27.18 8.36
N MET A 306 6.45 26.01 8.09
CA MET A 306 6.13 25.22 6.89
C MET A 306 5.29 24.04 7.31
N SER A 307 4.07 23.94 6.77
CA SER A 307 3.20 22.79 6.95
C SER A 307 2.91 22.15 5.61
N GLY A 308 2.78 20.83 5.61
CA GLY A 308 2.47 20.09 4.40
C GLY A 308 2.31 18.62 4.74
N THR A 309 1.50 17.92 3.96
CA THR A 309 1.33 16.48 4.08
C THR A 309 2.54 15.73 3.53
N THR A 310 2.62 14.44 3.84
CA THR A 310 3.66 13.58 3.28
C THR A 310 3.54 13.53 1.76
N GLY A 311 4.66 13.80 1.08
CA GLY A 311 4.69 13.88 -0.39
C GLY A 311 4.41 15.27 -0.97
N SER A 312 4.18 16.32 -0.15
CA SER A 312 3.99 17.69 -0.61
C SER A 312 5.30 18.41 -1.01
N GLY A 313 6.43 17.72 -0.98
CA GLY A 313 7.72 18.29 -1.39
C GLY A 313 8.39 19.20 -0.36
N LYS A 314 7.98 19.13 0.92
CA LYS A 314 8.62 19.89 2.01
C LYS A 314 9.87 19.16 2.54
#